data_ce989e8f5debdbaf85f576c34147b95c
#
_entry.id   ce989e8f5debdbaf85f576c34147b95c
#
_cell.length_a   1.000
_cell.length_b   1.000
_cell.length_c   1.000
_cell.angle_alpha   90.00
_cell.angle_beta   90.00
_cell.angle_gamma   90.00
#
_symmetry.space_group_name_H-M   'P 1'
#
loop_
_entity.id
_entity.type
_entity.pdbx_description
1 polymer ?
#
loop_
_entity_poly.entity_id
_entity_poly.type
_entity_poly.pdbx_seq_one_letter_code
_entity_poly.pdbx_strand_id
1 'polypeptide(L)'
;MNFLKIEECESNNGYGFGTTLYLSGCPRRCKGCFNEAGWKRKAGTEFTEENYEYLEHCLSRGYIQRLSFSGGDPLAPWNRAGVLEICARVKEKYGKKIITWIYTGYQLLDFKQGKEGFAQCRGLTAYDGSEELENGFLQPETDFAEKQGGGRFHIREFSRENGFFHYLSLYTDFLVDGEYKQEETHTEPFRGSDNQILWGCKNGRWWIVQ
;
A
#
# COMPACT_ATOMS: atom_id res chain seq x y z
N MET A 1 -2.18 11.95 -6.66
CA MET A 1 -2.75 10.69 -7.21
C MET A 1 -4.22 10.85 -7.49
N ASN A 2 -4.79 10.03 -8.38
CA ASN A 2 -6.24 10.06 -8.64
C ASN A 2 -6.92 8.81 -8.08
N PHE A 3 -8.19 8.94 -7.73
CA PHE A 3 -9.01 7.85 -7.23
C PHE A 3 -10.39 7.82 -7.90
N LEU A 4 -11.03 6.66 -7.88
CA LEU A 4 -12.34 6.43 -8.46
C LEU A 4 -13.44 6.59 -7.42
N LYS A 5 -13.26 5.97 -6.25
CA LYS A 5 -14.22 5.99 -5.14
C LYS A 5 -13.58 5.56 -3.82
N ILE A 6 -14.24 5.92 -2.74
CA ILE A 6 -14.05 5.33 -1.41
C ILE A 6 -15.27 4.45 -1.14
N GLU A 7 -15.04 3.16 -0.93
CA GLU A 7 -16.06 2.23 -0.44
C GLU A 7 -16.00 2.26 1.09
N GLU A 8 -17.04 2.82 1.71
CA GLU A 8 -16.98 3.16 3.14
C GLU A 8 -16.91 1.94 4.07
N CYS A 9 -17.61 0.86 3.69
CA CYS A 9 -17.66 -0.38 4.48
C CYS A 9 -17.86 -1.57 3.56
N GLU A 10 -16.93 -2.50 3.57
CA GLU A 10 -17.00 -3.74 2.82
C GLU A 10 -16.18 -4.85 3.52
N SER A 11 -16.36 -6.11 3.09
CA SER A 11 -15.71 -7.29 3.68
C SER A 11 -14.91 -8.13 2.67
N ASN A 12 -14.78 -7.67 1.43
CA ASN A 12 -14.25 -8.48 0.33
C ASN A 12 -12.75 -8.25 0.08
N ASN A 13 -12.20 -7.12 0.53
CA ASN A 13 -10.81 -6.72 0.25
C ASN A 13 -9.89 -6.91 1.46
N GLY A 14 -10.00 -8.04 2.17
CA GLY A 14 -9.18 -8.42 3.31
C GLY A 14 -10.00 -8.78 4.55
N TYR A 15 -9.33 -9.09 5.66
CA TYR A 15 -9.98 -9.54 6.90
C TYR A 15 -10.82 -8.44 7.55
N GLY A 16 -11.99 -8.83 8.07
CA GLY A 16 -12.89 -7.96 8.81
C GLY A 16 -13.60 -6.92 7.95
N PHE A 17 -14.32 -6.00 8.57
CA PHE A 17 -14.91 -4.87 7.88
C PHE A 17 -13.86 -3.79 7.62
N GLY A 18 -13.84 -3.28 6.40
CA GLY A 18 -12.87 -2.29 5.98
C GLY A 18 -13.44 -1.19 5.11
N THR A 19 -12.70 -0.10 5.02
CA THR A 19 -12.87 0.94 4.00
C THR A 19 -11.89 0.67 2.88
N THR A 20 -12.32 0.75 1.62
CA THR A 20 -11.44 0.55 0.46
C THR A 20 -11.35 1.81 -0.37
N LEU A 21 -10.13 2.29 -0.59
CA LEU A 21 -9.80 3.37 -1.52
C LEU A 21 -9.45 2.77 -2.89
N TYR A 22 -10.32 2.98 -3.87
CA TYR A 22 -10.10 2.56 -5.24
C TYR A 22 -9.36 3.64 -6.03
N LEU A 23 -8.10 3.40 -6.31
CA LEU A 23 -7.24 4.30 -7.06
C LEU A 23 -7.45 4.21 -8.57
N SER A 24 -6.81 5.09 -9.32
CA SER A 24 -6.73 5.03 -10.76
C SER A 24 -5.29 4.99 -11.26
N GLY A 25 -5.12 4.55 -12.50
CA GLY A 25 -3.83 4.33 -13.13
C GLY A 25 -3.25 2.95 -12.80
N CYS A 26 -3.43 2.00 -13.74
CA CYS A 26 -2.79 0.69 -13.69
C CYS A 26 -2.04 0.44 -15.00
N PRO A 27 -0.72 0.19 -14.97
CA PRO A 27 0.06 -0.08 -16.18
C PRO A 27 -0.12 -1.53 -16.68
N ARG A 28 -0.61 -2.46 -15.82
CA ARG A 28 -0.67 -3.89 -16.09
C ARG A 28 -1.77 -4.26 -17.09
N ARG A 29 -2.98 -3.67 -16.94
CA ARG A 29 -4.14 -3.93 -17.82
C ARG A 29 -4.44 -5.42 -18.01
N CYS A 30 -4.47 -6.16 -16.90
CA CYS A 30 -4.69 -7.60 -16.89
C CYS A 30 -6.01 -7.96 -17.62
N LYS A 31 -5.98 -9.01 -18.44
CA LYS A 31 -7.18 -9.51 -19.11
C LYS A 31 -8.20 -9.98 -18.06
N GLY A 32 -9.45 -9.55 -18.21
CA GLY A 32 -10.52 -9.89 -17.24
C GLY A 32 -10.44 -9.15 -15.91
N CYS A 33 -9.69 -8.06 -15.86
CA CYS A 33 -9.63 -7.20 -14.67
C CYS A 33 -11.03 -6.71 -14.28
N PHE A 34 -11.40 -6.86 -13.00
CA PHE A 34 -12.70 -6.40 -12.50
C PHE A 34 -12.87 -4.87 -12.51
N ASN A 35 -11.76 -4.13 -12.59
CA ASN A 35 -11.75 -2.67 -12.52
C ASN A 35 -11.03 -2.00 -13.69
N GLU A 36 -11.45 -2.30 -14.91
CA GLU A 36 -10.90 -1.69 -16.13
C GLU A 36 -11.04 -0.16 -16.15
N ALA A 37 -12.07 0.39 -15.49
CA ALA A 37 -12.25 1.84 -15.32
C ALA A 37 -11.06 2.50 -14.64
N GLY A 38 -10.32 1.77 -13.81
CA GLY A 38 -9.12 2.22 -13.12
C GLY A 38 -7.84 2.20 -13.94
N TRP A 39 -7.82 1.73 -15.17
CA TRP A 39 -6.57 1.63 -15.95
C TRP A 39 -5.97 2.99 -16.33
N LYS A 40 -6.82 3.98 -16.64
CA LYS A 40 -6.35 5.32 -17.02
C LYS A 40 -5.84 6.07 -15.79
N ARG A 41 -4.60 6.61 -15.86
CA ARG A 41 -3.97 7.34 -14.77
C ARG A 41 -4.79 8.53 -14.26
N LYS A 42 -5.51 9.21 -15.14
CA LYS A 42 -6.33 10.39 -14.83
C LYS A 42 -7.82 10.06 -14.73
N ALA A 43 -8.20 8.78 -14.56
CA ALA A 43 -9.60 8.43 -14.30
C ALA A 43 -10.00 8.92 -12.90
N GLY A 44 -11.30 9.18 -12.71
CA GLY A 44 -11.81 9.71 -11.44
C GLY A 44 -11.34 11.14 -11.16
N THR A 45 -11.13 11.44 -9.89
CA THR A 45 -10.75 12.75 -9.38
C THR A 45 -9.43 12.74 -8.65
N GLU A 46 -8.80 13.90 -8.48
CA GLU A 46 -7.60 14.04 -7.68
C GLU A 46 -7.92 13.81 -6.20
N PHE A 47 -7.06 13.04 -5.52
CA PHE A 47 -7.17 12.80 -4.09
C PHE A 47 -6.61 14.00 -3.32
N THR A 48 -7.49 14.72 -2.64
CA THR A 48 -7.20 15.94 -1.89
C THR A 48 -7.20 15.70 -0.38
N GLU A 49 -6.87 16.71 0.41
CA GLU A 49 -6.96 16.66 1.87
C GLU A 49 -8.42 16.45 2.34
N GLU A 50 -9.39 17.05 1.67
CA GLU A 50 -10.82 16.82 1.98
C GLU A 50 -11.21 15.35 1.80
N ASN A 51 -10.67 14.68 0.78
CA ASN A 51 -10.89 13.25 0.58
C ASN A 51 -10.21 12.42 1.68
N TYR A 52 -9.06 12.88 2.19
CA TYR A 52 -8.41 12.23 3.33
C TYR A 52 -9.25 12.39 4.60
N GLU A 53 -9.78 13.58 4.87
CA GLU A 53 -10.66 13.82 6.02
C GLU A 53 -11.92 12.94 5.94
N TYR A 54 -12.48 12.78 4.74
CA TYR A 54 -13.60 11.87 4.53
C TYR A 54 -13.22 10.40 4.74
N LEU A 55 -12.06 9.97 4.21
CA LEU A 55 -11.52 8.64 4.45
C LEU A 55 -11.32 8.39 5.96
N GLU A 56 -10.76 9.36 6.65
CA GLU A 56 -10.53 9.29 8.09
C GLU A 56 -11.85 9.21 8.87
N HIS A 57 -12.88 9.95 8.46
CA HIS A 57 -14.23 9.83 9.03
C HIS A 57 -14.75 8.39 8.89
N CYS A 58 -14.58 7.76 7.73
CA CYS A 58 -14.96 6.36 7.52
C CYS A 58 -14.20 5.42 8.47
N LEU A 59 -12.88 5.59 8.60
CA LEU A 59 -12.03 4.76 9.45
C LEU A 59 -12.31 4.95 10.94
N SER A 60 -12.85 6.10 11.36
CA SER A 60 -13.17 6.38 12.77
C SER A 60 -14.36 5.59 13.31
N ARG A 61 -15.14 4.95 12.44
CA ARG A 61 -16.28 4.11 12.84
C ARG A 61 -15.77 2.89 13.58
N GLY A 62 -16.25 2.64 14.78
CA GLY A 62 -15.72 1.63 15.71
C GLY A 62 -15.70 0.19 15.20
N TYR A 63 -16.45 -0.13 14.14
CA TYR A 63 -16.49 -1.44 13.50
C TYR A 63 -15.55 -1.59 12.31
N ILE A 64 -14.95 -0.52 11.81
CA ILE A 64 -13.95 -0.57 10.74
C ILE A 64 -12.60 -0.96 11.32
N GLN A 65 -11.99 -1.99 10.74
CA GLN A 65 -10.74 -2.60 11.20
C GLN A 65 -9.64 -2.55 10.15
N ARG A 66 -9.96 -2.11 8.92
CA ARG A 66 -9.04 -2.18 7.80
C ARG A 66 -9.19 -0.98 6.87
N LEU A 67 -8.07 -0.53 6.32
CA LEU A 67 -7.98 0.30 5.12
C LEU A 67 -7.34 -0.50 4.01
N SER A 68 -8.07 -0.71 2.92
CA SER A 68 -7.55 -1.39 1.73
C SER A 68 -7.34 -0.42 0.58
N PHE A 69 -6.31 -0.67 -0.21
CA PHE A 69 -6.02 0.04 -1.45
C PHE A 69 -6.15 -0.93 -2.62
N SER A 70 -6.97 -0.56 -3.60
CA SER A 70 -7.27 -1.36 -4.77
C SER A 70 -7.60 -0.46 -5.97
N GLY A 71 -8.18 -1.01 -7.03
CA GLY A 71 -8.69 -0.26 -8.18
C GLY A 71 -7.69 -0.19 -9.33
N GLY A 72 -7.03 0.94 -9.55
CA GLY A 72 -5.79 1.02 -10.32
C GLY A 72 -4.68 0.29 -9.58
N ASP A 73 -3.43 0.53 -9.88
CA ASP A 73 -2.36 -0.09 -9.10
C ASP A 73 -1.87 0.87 -8.01
N PRO A 74 -2.07 0.56 -6.71
CA PRO A 74 -1.62 1.40 -5.60
C PRO A 74 -0.11 1.62 -5.56
N LEU A 75 0.68 0.66 -6.05
CA LEU A 75 2.14 0.77 -6.06
C LEU A 75 2.70 1.23 -7.42
N ALA A 76 1.84 1.64 -8.36
CA ALA A 76 2.30 2.33 -9.55
C ALA A 76 3.11 3.61 -9.18
N PRO A 77 4.14 3.98 -9.97
CA PRO A 77 5.05 5.09 -9.64
C PRO A 77 4.36 6.41 -9.26
N TRP A 78 3.20 6.68 -9.80
CA TRP A 78 2.41 7.91 -9.55
C TRP A 78 1.45 7.82 -8.35
N ASN A 79 1.22 6.63 -7.79
CA ASN A 79 0.31 6.39 -6.65
C ASN A 79 1.07 6.09 -5.36
N ARG A 80 2.17 5.33 -5.44
CA ARG A 80 2.83 4.72 -4.28
C ARG A 80 3.24 5.68 -3.17
N ALA A 81 3.69 6.89 -3.51
CA ALA A 81 4.07 7.88 -2.49
C ALA A 81 2.84 8.33 -1.69
N GLY A 82 1.73 8.65 -2.36
CA GLY A 82 0.49 9.04 -1.69
C GLY A 82 -0.14 7.89 -0.91
N VAL A 83 -0.06 6.65 -1.41
CA VAL A 83 -0.53 5.46 -0.68
C VAL A 83 0.24 5.27 0.61
N LEU A 84 1.57 5.34 0.58
CA LEU A 84 2.39 5.21 1.79
C LEU A 84 2.20 6.37 2.77
N GLU A 85 1.98 7.59 2.27
CA GLU A 85 1.64 8.73 3.11
C GLU A 85 0.33 8.48 3.87
N ILE A 86 -0.71 8.00 3.19
CA ILE A 86 -1.97 7.64 3.85
C ILE A 86 -1.75 6.52 4.87
N CYS A 87 -1.01 5.46 4.50
CA CYS A 87 -0.69 4.38 5.42
C CYS A 87 0.03 4.87 6.69
N ALA A 88 1.02 5.76 6.54
CA ALA A 88 1.76 6.35 7.65
C ALA A 88 0.83 7.15 8.59
N ARG A 89 0.00 8.05 8.02
CA ARG A 89 -1.00 8.83 8.79
C ARG A 89 -1.98 7.93 9.55
N VAL A 90 -2.45 6.86 8.91
CA VAL A 90 -3.35 5.88 9.54
C VAL A 90 -2.64 5.13 10.66
N LYS A 91 -1.39 4.70 10.48
CA LYS A 91 -0.61 4.04 11.53
C LYS A 91 -0.30 4.96 12.70
N GLU A 92 0.01 6.22 12.44
CA GLU A 92 0.23 7.22 13.49
C GLU A 92 -1.04 7.42 14.33
N LYS A 93 -2.20 7.58 13.71
CA LYS A 93 -3.45 7.87 14.40
C LYS A 93 -4.09 6.66 15.08
N TYR A 94 -4.12 5.54 14.39
CA TYR A 94 -4.88 4.35 14.81
C TYR A 94 -4.00 3.20 15.31
N GLY A 95 -2.69 3.25 15.06
CA GLY A 95 -1.77 2.18 15.43
C GLY A 95 -2.19 0.84 14.82
N LYS A 96 -2.36 -0.16 15.69
CA LYS A 96 -2.77 -1.52 15.29
C LYS A 96 -4.28 -1.72 15.16
N LYS A 97 -5.09 -0.70 15.46
CA LYS A 97 -6.56 -0.81 15.37
C LYS A 97 -7.03 -0.88 13.92
N ILE A 98 -6.33 -0.22 13.00
CA ILE A 98 -6.61 -0.26 11.58
C ILE A 98 -5.47 -0.99 10.86
N ILE A 99 -5.82 -2.09 10.21
CA ILE A 99 -4.92 -2.88 9.36
C ILE A 99 -4.83 -2.19 7.98
N THR A 100 -3.63 -2.05 7.44
CA THR A 100 -3.41 -1.56 6.07
C THR A 100 -3.21 -2.73 5.12
N TRP A 101 -3.93 -2.72 4.00
CA TRP A 101 -3.96 -3.79 3.01
C TRP A 101 -3.80 -3.25 1.60
N ILE A 102 -2.87 -3.75 0.84
CA ILE A 102 -2.55 -3.25 -0.50
C ILE A 102 -2.66 -4.37 -1.52
N TYR A 103 -3.35 -4.10 -2.64
CA TYR A 103 -3.37 -4.95 -3.83
C TYR A 103 -2.49 -4.34 -4.91
N THR A 104 -1.59 -5.12 -5.52
CA THR A 104 -0.72 -4.62 -6.59
C THR A 104 -0.44 -5.68 -7.63
N GLY A 105 -0.30 -5.28 -8.88
CA GLY A 105 0.18 -6.15 -9.96
C GLY A 105 1.71 -6.27 -10.01
N TYR A 106 2.44 -5.55 -9.16
CA TYR A 106 3.89 -5.71 -8.99
C TYR A 106 4.18 -6.88 -8.05
N GLN A 107 5.40 -7.40 -8.10
CA GLN A 107 5.86 -8.43 -7.16
C GLN A 107 6.66 -7.79 -6.02
N LEU A 108 6.41 -8.22 -4.78
CA LEU A 108 7.10 -7.71 -3.59
C LEU A 108 8.62 -7.89 -3.71
N LEU A 109 9.06 -9.01 -4.27
CA LEU A 109 10.48 -9.31 -4.47
C LEU A 109 11.17 -8.37 -5.46
N ASP A 110 10.44 -7.83 -6.44
CA ASP A 110 11.01 -6.83 -7.37
C ASP A 110 11.29 -5.50 -6.67
N PHE A 111 10.42 -5.10 -5.74
CA PHE A 111 10.68 -3.95 -4.88
C PHE A 111 11.92 -4.17 -3.98
N LYS A 112 12.04 -5.34 -3.39
CA LYS A 112 13.21 -5.71 -2.58
C LYS A 112 14.51 -5.68 -3.39
N GLN A 113 14.46 -6.09 -4.65
CA GLN A 113 15.62 -6.12 -5.56
C GLN A 113 15.84 -4.80 -6.32
N GLY A 114 14.98 -3.81 -6.16
CA GLY A 114 15.08 -2.53 -6.86
C GLY A 114 14.85 -2.61 -8.38
N LYS A 115 14.18 -3.66 -8.86
CA LYS A 115 14.00 -3.92 -10.31
C LYS A 115 12.94 -3.05 -10.98
N GLU A 116 11.91 -2.64 -10.28
CA GLU A 116 10.73 -1.96 -10.84
C GLU A 116 10.92 -0.44 -10.99
N GLY A 117 11.94 -0.01 -11.72
CA GLY A 117 12.16 1.39 -12.04
C GLY A 117 12.56 2.26 -10.85
N PHE A 118 12.95 1.64 -9.75
CA PHE A 118 13.47 2.28 -8.54
C PHE A 118 14.96 2.60 -8.64
N ALA A 119 15.51 2.63 -9.84
CA ALA A 119 16.94 2.95 -10.07
C ALA A 119 17.39 4.28 -9.46
N GLN A 120 16.45 5.14 -9.06
CA GLN A 120 16.73 6.35 -8.29
C GLN A 120 16.78 6.13 -6.78
N CYS A 121 16.32 4.99 -6.30
CA CYS A 121 16.48 4.56 -4.90
C CYS A 121 17.76 3.74 -4.77
N ARG A 122 18.90 4.29 -5.19
CA ARG A 122 20.21 3.66 -5.01
C ARG A 122 20.57 3.68 -3.54
N GLY A 123 20.38 2.57 -2.87
CA GLY A 123 20.69 2.39 -1.44
C GLY A 123 20.04 1.18 -0.82
N LEU A 124 19.19 0.46 -1.57
CA LEU A 124 18.70 -0.85 -1.16
C LEU A 124 19.84 -1.86 -1.28
N THR A 125 20.67 -1.99 -0.26
CA THR A 125 21.40 -3.23 -0.04
C THR A 125 20.36 -4.32 0.11
N ALA A 126 20.53 -5.41 -0.61
CA ALA A 126 19.65 -6.56 -0.54
C ALA A 126 19.53 -7.00 0.92
N TYR A 127 18.36 -6.79 1.52
CA TYR A 127 18.06 -7.38 2.81
C TYR A 127 17.86 -8.88 2.56
N ASP A 128 18.84 -9.68 2.89
CA ASP A 128 18.81 -11.13 2.68
C ASP A 128 18.06 -11.86 3.80
N GLY A 129 17.53 -11.12 4.77
CA GLY A 129 16.82 -11.71 5.90
C GLY A 129 17.71 -12.32 6.96
N SER A 130 19.05 -12.32 6.80
CA SER A 130 19.99 -12.95 7.70
C SER A 130 20.59 -12.01 8.75
N GLU A 131 20.49 -10.71 8.56
CA GLU A 131 20.89 -9.75 9.59
C GLU A 131 19.79 -9.66 10.66
N GLU A 132 20.06 -10.23 11.82
CA GLU A 132 19.34 -9.89 13.03
C GLU A 132 19.44 -8.38 13.24
N LEU A 133 18.30 -7.70 13.18
CA LEU A 133 18.19 -6.29 13.52
C LEU A 133 18.44 -6.12 15.02
N GLU A 134 19.67 -6.37 15.48
CA GLU A 134 20.05 -6.21 16.89
C GLU A 134 20.20 -4.75 17.31
N ASN A 135 20.31 -3.80 16.40
CA ASN A 135 20.52 -2.42 16.82
C ASN A 135 19.71 -1.42 15.98
N GLY A 136 18.69 -0.89 16.64
CA GLY A 136 18.17 0.42 16.33
C GLY A 136 17.19 0.44 15.18
N PHE A 137 15.99 -0.06 15.44
CA PHE A 137 14.83 0.56 14.80
C PHE A 137 14.93 2.06 15.07
N LEU A 138 15.26 2.82 14.03
CA LEU A 138 15.02 4.24 14.04
C LEU A 138 13.57 4.43 14.46
N GLN A 139 13.38 5.04 15.60
CA GLN A 139 12.06 5.44 16.06
C GLN A 139 11.46 6.23 14.90
N PRO A 140 10.20 5.98 14.49
CA PRO A 140 9.56 6.71 13.40
C PRO A 140 9.54 8.23 13.61
N GLU A 141 9.93 8.69 14.78
CA GLU A 141 9.80 10.04 15.27
C GLU A 141 10.80 11.03 14.71
N THR A 142 11.93 10.61 14.12
CA THR A 142 12.98 11.57 13.79
C THR A 142 13.06 11.95 12.32
N ASP A 143 12.66 11.09 11.38
CA ASP A 143 12.81 11.39 9.96
C ASP A 143 11.55 11.93 9.28
N PHE A 144 10.39 11.88 9.94
CA PHE A 144 9.11 12.36 9.39
C PHE A 144 8.61 13.66 10.00
N ALA A 145 9.17 14.13 11.08
CA ALA A 145 8.67 15.25 11.86
C ALA A 145 9.50 16.54 11.71
N GLU A 146 9.86 16.96 10.50
CA GLU A 146 10.03 18.39 10.31
C GLU A 146 8.64 19.02 10.22
N LYS A 147 8.14 19.40 11.39
CA LYS A 147 6.98 20.25 11.58
C LYS A 147 7.20 21.58 10.88
N GLN A 148 6.81 21.67 9.62
CA GLN A 148 6.39 22.95 9.05
C GLN A 148 4.90 23.11 9.35
N GLY A 149 4.55 24.15 10.10
CA GLY A 149 3.24 24.41 10.67
C GLY A 149 2.08 24.10 9.73
N GLY A 150 1.20 23.20 10.17
CA GLY A 150 0.00 22.82 9.46
C GLY A 150 -0.07 21.37 9.02
N GLY A 151 0.46 20.42 9.77
CA GLY A 151 0.01 19.00 9.79
C GLY A 151 0.04 18.20 8.48
N ARG A 152 0.77 18.60 7.45
CA ARG A 152 0.90 17.85 6.20
C ARG A 152 2.21 17.08 6.19
N PHE A 153 2.13 15.77 6.36
CA PHE A 153 3.22 14.88 5.98
C PHE A 153 3.26 14.79 4.45
N HIS A 154 4.32 15.27 3.86
CA HIS A 154 4.60 15.00 2.46
C HIS A 154 5.80 14.06 2.40
N ILE A 155 5.57 12.80 2.07
CA ILE A 155 6.64 11.93 1.59
C ILE A 155 7.04 12.47 0.21
N ARG A 156 7.82 13.54 0.18
CA ARG A 156 8.28 14.16 -1.07
C ARG A 156 9.33 13.30 -1.76
N GLU A 157 10.16 12.62 -0.99
CA GLU A 157 11.23 11.74 -1.46
C GLU A 157 11.45 10.63 -0.46
N PHE A 158 11.60 9.40 -0.93
CA PHE A 158 12.14 8.32 -0.12
C PHE A 158 13.61 8.64 0.12
N SER A 159 14.07 8.60 1.38
CA SER A 159 15.47 8.86 1.66
C SER A 159 16.37 7.87 0.91
N ARG A 160 17.60 8.31 0.55
CA ARG A 160 18.56 7.44 -0.15
C ARG A 160 19.00 6.25 0.70
N GLU A 161 18.90 6.38 2.03
CA GLU A 161 19.30 5.36 3.00
C GLU A 161 18.17 4.35 3.25
N ASN A 162 16.91 4.82 3.22
CA ASN A 162 15.74 3.99 3.46
C ASN A 162 14.84 4.00 2.22
N GLY A 163 15.05 3.09 1.29
CA GLY A 163 14.29 3.02 0.04
C GLY A 163 12.80 2.70 0.23
N PHE A 164 12.05 2.75 -0.87
CA PHE A 164 10.60 2.48 -0.91
C PHE A 164 10.19 1.20 -0.18
N PHE A 165 10.96 0.10 -0.33
CA PHE A 165 10.68 -1.17 0.31
C PHE A 165 10.68 -1.06 1.85
N HIS A 166 11.58 -0.26 2.41
CA HIS A 166 11.63 0.00 3.84
C HIS A 166 10.33 0.64 4.33
N TYR A 167 9.88 1.73 3.69
CA TYR A 167 8.63 2.41 4.06
C TYR A 167 7.40 1.53 3.83
N LEU A 168 7.37 0.76 2.74
CA LEU A 168 6.34 -0.25 2.51
C LEU A 168 6.26 -1.23 3.68
N SER A 169 7.42 -1.70 4.16
CA SER A 169 7.51 -2.65 5.28
C SER A 169 7.14 -2.06 6.65
N LEU A 170 7.25 -0.74 6.82
CA LEU A 170 6.84 -0.08 8.06
C LEU A 170 5.33 0.14 8.17
N TYR A 171 4.69 0.45 7.04
CA TYR A 171 3.33 0.96 7.04
C TYR A 171 2.29 0.02 6.44
N THR A 172 2.71 -1.16 5.94
CA THR A 172 1.80 -2.16 5.37
C THR A 172 1.73 -3.38 6.27
N ASP A 173 0.52 -3.86 6.57
CA ASP A 173 0.32 -5.12 7.30
C ASP A 173 0.13 -6.29 6.36
N PHE A 174 -0.61 -6.09 5.25
CA PHE A 174 -0.86 -7.11 4.24
C PHE A 174 -0.69 -6.56 2.83
N LEU A 175 -0.17 -7.41 1.96
CA LEU A 175 0.03 -7.12 0.54
C LEU A 175 -0.38 -8.34 -0.27
N VAL A 176 -1.24 -8.12 -1.28
CA VAL A 176 -1.48 -9.12 -2.35
C VAL A 176 -0.72 -8.63 -3.58
N ASP A 177 0.23 -9.46 -4.03
CA ASP A 177 1.12 -9.12 -5.14
C ASP A 177 0.91 -10.00 -6.37
N GLY A 178 1.34 -9.50 -7.52
CA GLY A 178 1.28 -10.20 -8.79
C GLY A 178 0.09 -9.82 -9.68
N GLU A 179 0.31 -9.88 -10.99
CA GLU A 179 -0.72 -9.59 -11.99
C GLU A 179 -1.85 -10.62 -11.90
N TYR A 180 -3.09 -10.14 -12.00
CA TYR A 180 -4.23 -11.03 -12.12
C TYR A 180 -4.18 -11.81 -13.45
N LYS A 181 -4.38 -13.12 -13.36
CA LYS A 181 -4.47 -14.02 -14.51
C LYS A 181 -5.84 -14.70 -14.52
N GLN A 182 -6.64 -14.37 -15.52
CA GLN A 182 -8.00 -14.88 -15.65
C GLN A 182 -8.05 -16.42 -15.75
N GLU A 183 -7.06 -17.04 -16.38
CA GLU A 183 -6.94 -18.49 -16.52
C GLU A 183 -6.56 -19.23 -15.23
N GLU A 184 -6.04 -18.51 -14.26
CA GLU A 184 -5.65 -19.02 -12.94
C GLU A 184 -6.62 -18.55 -11.82
N THR A 185 -7.83 -18.07 -12.20
CA THR A 185 -8.84 -17.62 -11.25
C THR A 185 -9.28 -18.77 -10.33
N HIS A 186 -9.40 -18.47 -9.03
CA HIS A 186 -9.81 -19.43 -8.02
C HIS A 186 -10.80 -18.81 -7.01
N THR A 187 -11.25 -19.62 -6.04
CA THR A 187 -12.24 -19.21 -5.02
C THR A 187 -11.62 -18.86 -3.67
N GLU A 188 -10.30 -18.91 -3.54
CA GLU A 188 -9.60 -18.55 -2.31
C GLU A 188 -9.84 -17.07 -1.96
N PRO A 189 -10.05 -16.73 -0.70
CA PRO A 189 -10.34 -15.36 -0.31
C PRO A 189 -9.14 -14.43 -0.53
N PHE A 190 -9.45 -13.20 -0.89
CA PHE A 190 -8.51 -12.07 -0.98
C PHE A 190 -7.45 -12.11 -2.08
N ARG A 191 -7.37 -13.17 -2.88
CA ARG A 191 -6.56 -13.22 -4.11
C ARG A 191 -7.48 -13.41 -5.30
N GLY A 192 -7.12 -12.89 -6.46
CA GLY A 192 -7.90 -13.04 -7.69
C GLY A 192 -7.50 -14.25 -8.53
N SER A 193 -6.26 -14.70 -8.39
CA SER A 193 -5.69 -15.83 -9.16
C SER A 193 -4.56 -16.53 -8.40
N ASP A 194 -4.28 -17.80 -8.76
CA ASP A 194 -3.35 -18.67 -8.05
C ASP A 194 -1.90 -18.17 -8.02
N ASN A 195 -1.48 -17.44 -9.06
CA ASN A 195 -0.15 -16.87 -9.14
C ASN A 195 0.10 -15.69 -8.19
N GLN A 196 -0.95 -15.13 -7.59
CA GLN A 196 -0.82 -14.05 -6.61
C GLN A 196 -0.46 -14.60 -5.24
N ILE A 197 0.35 -13.83 -4.49
CA ILE A 197 0.78 -14.20 -3.15
C ILE A 197 0.19 -13.19 -2.16
N LEU A 198 -0.39 -13.69 -1.08
CA LEU A 198 -0.77 -12.89 0.07
C LEU A 198 0.38 -12.88 1.08
N TRP A 199 0.95 -11.72 1.28
CA TRP A 199 2.02 -11.44 2.24
C TRP A 199 1.47 -10.81 3.51
N GLY A 200 1.97 -11.22 4.67
CA GLY A 200 1.85 -10.49 5.92
C GLY A 200 3.15 -9.75 6.22
N CYS A 201 3.06 -8.62 6.93
CA CYS A 201 4.20 -7.86 7.39
C CYS A 201 4.04 -7.43 8.85
N LYS A 202 5.08 -7.63 9.66
CA LYS A 202 5.13 -7.14 11.04
C LYS A 202 6.55 -6.79 11.41
N ASN A 203 6.74 -5.58 11.91
CA ASN A 203 8.06 -5.08 12.30
C ASN A 203 9.09 -5.19 11.16
N GLY A 204 8.68 -4.85 9.92
CA GLY A 204 9.55 -4.90 8.75
C GLY A 204 9.83 -6.31 8.19
N ARG A 205 9.32 -7.36 8.79
CA ARG A 205 9.50 -8.75 8.33
C ARG A 205 8.27 -9.20 7.56
N TRP A 206 8.51 -9.76 6.38
CA TRP A 206 7.47 -10.30 5.49
C TRP A 206 7.44 -11.83 5.55
N TRP A 207 6.24 -12.40 5.50
CA TRP A 207 6.02 -13.85 5.38
C TRP A 207 4.84 -14.12 4.45
N ILE A 208 4.83 -15.29 3.84
CA ILE A 208 3.71 -15.75 3.01
C ILE A 208 2.57 -16.20 3.93
N VAL A 209 1.36 -15.71 3.66
CA VAL A 209 0.13 -16.13 4.35
C VAL A 209 -0.60 -17.18 3.53
N GLN A 210 -0.65 -16.98 2.20
CA GLN A 210 -1.25 -17.85 1.19
C GLN A 210 -0.50 -17.74 -0.15
#